data_36daf73023bda5a0a0a5f2530f9279a0
#
_entry.id   36daf73023bda5a0a0a5f2530f9279a0
#
_cell.length_a   1.000
_cell.length_b   1.000
_cell.length_c   1.000
_cell.angle_alpha   90.00
_cell.angle_beta   90.00
_cell.angle_gamma   90.00
#
_symmetry.space_group_name_H-M   'P 1'
#
loop_
_entity.id
_entity.type
_entity.pdbx_description
1 polymer ?
#
loop_
_entity_poly.entity_id
_entity_poly.type
_entity_poly.pdbx_seq_one_letter_code
_entity_poly.pdbx_strand_id
1 'polypeptide(L)'
;MNKEFIRKWGTLLLLAAGAGIIFQLPYIRETFYPQIQAAMGLTNEQMGLLSSGYATMATLSYFIGGAIADRFSPRIMLTVSFIGTGALGWWFSTFPSFNTARLIFVLMGITSIITYWSACIKATRALGTAEEQGRIFGFQEGLRGVINAIVVFGMTAAYAHFAVTNEILGASAAIKICAAVDILIGVLNFIFIKDDKKDEREKPESVIELTKGLFKCLAIPRVWLLVGIIFSAYSVYGLIGYVNTYAVNYYGLSATAGSALGGTRYLLQGVGGIIGGILADKIHSRIKVLGWSAAGLAISFVLYIILPVNASLVAAVIINFVIGLVLIYAVRSQYFAIHEDAGIPMEKSGRVSGICSMLGYTPDMFMYVLVGSWMDKYGASGFKMTWAYAAVAAVVCVILCLVLSRVIKKDAEKASA
;
A
#
# COMPACT_ATOMS: atom_id res chain seq x y z
N MET A 1 -17.21 -24.34 -22.01
CA MET A 1 -16.16 -23.85 -21.12
C MET A 1 -16.05 -24.82 -19.95
N ASN A 2 -14.86 -25.39 -19.66
CA ASN A 2 -14.67 -26.43 -18.63
C ASN A 2 -15.01 -25.86 -17.24
N LYS A 3 -15.78 -26.58 -16.41
CA LYS A 3 -16.17 -26.13 -15.04
C LYS A 3 -14.96 -25.81 -14.17
N GLU A 4 -13.85 -26.51 -14.36
CA GLU A 4 -12.58 -26.22 -13.63
C GLU A 4 -11.96 -24.89 -14.04
N PHE A 5 -11.99 -24.56 -15.33
CA PHE A 5 -11.51 -23.26 -15.83
C PHE A 5 -12.31 -22.12 -15.22
N ILE A 6 -13.65 -22.19 -15.25
CA ILE A 6 -14.52 -21.16 -14.65
C ILE A 6 -14.24 -21.01 -13.16
N ARG A 7 -14.07 -22.12 -12.45
CA ARG A 7 -13.76 -22.11 -11.01
C ARG A 7 -12.41 -21.47 -10.73
N LYS A 8 -11.34 -21.85 -11.44
CA LYS A 8 -9.98 -21.31 -11.27
C LYS A 8 -9.97 -19.80 -11.46
N TRP A 9 -10.46 -19.32 -12.60
CA TRP A 9 -10.44 -17.89 -12.95
C TRP A 9 -11.44 -17.07 -12.13
N GLY A 10 -12.60 -17.63 -11.78
CA GLY A 10 -13.55 -16.99 -10.87
C GLY A 10 -13.00 -16.81 -9.46
N THR A 11 -12.30 -17.82 -8.93
CA THR A 11 -11.61 -17.69 -7.64
C THR A 11 -10.47 -16.68 -7.72
N LEU A 12 -9.69 -16.67 -8.81
CA LEU A 12 -8.64 -15.67 -9.00
C LEU A 12 -9.19 -14.24 -9.05
N LEU A 13 -10.31 -14.04 -9.77
CA LEU A 13 -10.99 -12.74 -9.81
C LEU A 13 -11.45 -12.29 -8.42
N LEU A 14 -12.01 -13.21 -7.63
CA LEU A 14 -12.45 -12.94 -6.26
C LEU A 14 -11.26 -12.57 -5.35
N LEU A 15 -10.15 -13.30 -5.44
CA LEU A 15 -8.93 -12.99 -4.67
C LEU A 15 -8.32 -11.67 -5.11
N ALA A 16 -8.33 -11.34 -6.41
CA ALA A 16 -7.86 -10.07 -6.93
C ALA A 16 -8.75 -8.89 -6.48
N ALA A 17 -10.07 -9.09 -6.48
CA ALA A 17 -11.02 -8.12 -5.96
C ALA A 17 -10.75 -7.85 -4.47
N GLY A 18 -10.60 -8.90 -3.68
CA GLY A 18 -10.23 -8.79 -2.28
C GLY A 18 -8.91 -8.04 -2.08
N ALA A 19 -7.86 -8.40 -2.82
CA ALA A 19 -6.56 -7.74 -2.74
C ALA A 19 -6.63 -6.24 -3.05
N GLY A 20 -7.55 -5.82 -3.92
CA GLY A 20 -7.80 -4.41 -4.22
C GLY A 20 -8.45 -3.66 -3.06
N ILE A 21 -9.39 -4.28 -2.37
CA ILE A 21 -10.35 -3.55 -1.54
C ILE A 21 -10.02 -3.57 -0.06
N ILE A 22 -9.44 -4.65 0.46
CA ILE A 22 -9.19 -4.84 1.90
C ILE A 22 -8.46 -3.66 2.58
N PHE A 23 -7.63 -2.95 1.84
CA PHE A 23 -6.86 -1.82 2.34
C PHE A 23 -7.53 -0.45 2.12
N GLN A 24 -8.70 -0.39 1.44
CA GLN A 24 -9.35 0.88 1.16
C GLN A 24 -9.87 1.57 2.42
N LEU A 25 -10.49 0.83 3.33
CA LEU A 25 -10.96 1.39 4.60
C LEU A 25 -9.80 1.84 5.50
N PRO A 26 -8.77 1.05 5.75
CA PRO A 26 -7.60 1.48 6.52
C PRO A 26 -6.87 2.70 5.94
N TYR A 27 -6.79 2.81 4.61
CA TYR A 27 -6.14 3.92 3.92
C TYR A 27 -7.12 4.91 3.29
N ILE A 28 -8.36 4.97 3.80
CA ILE A 28 -9.44 5.81 3.24
C ILE A 28 -9.06 7.31 3.19
N ARG A 29 -8.19 7.76 4.08
CA ARG A 29 -7.63 9.11 4.07
C ARG A 29 -6.92 9.47 2.76
N GLU A 30 -6.38 8.50 2.04
CA GLU A 30 -5.66 8.75 0.79
C GLU A 30 -6.60 9.23 -0.34
N THR A 31 -7.89 9.02 -0.17
CA THR A 31 -8.93 9.38 -1.15
C THR A 31 -9.93 10.39 -0.59
N PHE A 32 -10.33 10.24 0.68
CA PHE A 32 -11.40 11.02 1.31
C PHE A 32 -10.93 11.81 2.54
N TYR A 33 -9.67 12.31 2.54
CA TYR A 33 -9.11 13.02 3.68
C TYR A 33 -9.94 14.24 4.14
N PRO A 34 -10.21 15.24 3.27
CA PRO A 34 -10.96 16.42 3.68
C PRO A 34 -12.38 16.09 4.16
N GLN A 35 -13.02 15.11 3.50
CA GLN A 35 -14.40 14.71 3.81
C GLN A 35 -14.50 14.07 5.20
N ILE A 36 -13.59 13.17 5.53
CA ILE A 36 -13.57 12.50 6.84
C ILE A 36 -13.16 13.49 7.94
N GLN A 37 -12.16 14.31 7.66
CA GLN A 37 -11.70 15.34 8.58
C GLN A 37 -12.85 16.29 8.95
N ALA A 38 -13.60 16.79 7.97
CA ALA A 38 -14.72 17.68 8.16
C ALA A 38 -15.89 16.96 8.89
N ALA A 39 -16.23 15.73 8.49
CA ALA A 39 -17.31 14.97 9.08
C ALA A 39 -17.12 14.66 10.57
N MET A 40 -15.86 14.46 10.98
CA MET A 40 -15.51 14.13 12.37
C MET A 40 -15.00 15.34 13.18
N GLY A 41 -14.75 16.48 12.54
CA GLY A 41 -14.15 17.65 13.20
C GLY A 41 -12.73 17.40 13.71
N LEU A 42 -11.94 16.56 13.01
CA LEU A 42 -10.61 16.15 13.45
C LEU A 42 -9.53 17.14 13.02
N THR A 43 -8.50 17.28 13.84
CA THR A 43 -7.24 17.94 13.41
C THR A 43 -6.46 17.04 12.44
N ASN A 44 -5.49 17.61 11.72
CA ASN A 44 -4.63 16.81 10.85
C ASN A 44 -3.76 15.83 11.66
N GLU A 45 -3.32 16.21 12.84
CA GLU A 45 -2.61 15.33 13.76
C GLU A 45 -3.48 14.13 14.19
N GLN A 46 -4.76 14.37 14.52
CA GLN A 46 -5.70 13.30 14.85
C GLN A 46 -5.94 12.35 13.67
N MET A 47 -6.06 12.87 12.45
CA MET A 47 -6.10 12.05 11.24
C MET A 47 -4.84 11.18 11.08
N GLY A 48 -3.68 11.76 11.39
CA GLY A 48 -2.41 11.02 11.44
C GLY A 48 -2.39 9.92 12.49
N LEU A 49 -2.94 10.17 13.69
CA LEU A 49 -3.03 9.18 14.78
C LEU A 49 -3.93 7.98 14.44
N LEU A 50 -5.01 8.16 13.67
CA LEU A 50 -5.80 7.04 13.15
C LEU A 50 -4.93 6.12 12.29
N SER A 51 -4.23 6.70 11.31
CA SER A 51 -3.35 5.95 10.41
C SER A 51 -2.18 5.29 11.13
N SER A 52 -1.56 5.99 12.08
CA SER A 52 -0.48 5.45 12.91
C SER A 52 -0.93 4.28 13.79
N GLY A 53 -2.14 4.35 14.35
CA GLY A 53 -2.74 3.24 15.11
C GLY A 53 -2.91 2.00 14.25
N TYR A 54 -3.45 2.16 13.04
CA TYR A 54 -3.53 1.08 12.06
C TYR A 54 -2.16 0.52 11.71
N ALA A 55 -1.20 1.37 11.30
CA ALA A 55 0.11 0.95 10.84
C ALA A 55 0.93 0.23 11.91
N THR A 56 0.84 0.69 13.16
CA THR A 56 1.51 0.03 14.30
C THR A 56 0.99 -1.40 14.46
N MET A 57 -0.33 -1.57 14.49
CA MET A 57 -0.93 -2.89 14.63
C MET A 57 -0.68 -3.76 13.39
N ALA A 58 -0.75 -3.18 12.19
CA ALA A 58 -0.45 -3.88 10.94
C ALA A 58 1.00 -4.42 10.93
N THR A 59 1.97 -3.62 11.38
CA THR A 59 3.38 -4.04 11.48
C THR A 59 3.56 -5.21 12.44
N LEU A 60 2.93 -5.15 13.63
CA LEU A 60 2.94 -6.25 14.58
C LEU A 60 2.24 -7.50 14.01
N SER A 61 1.19 -7.30 13.25
CA SER A 61 0.39 -8.35 12.62
C SER A 61 1.16 -9.17 11.58
N TYR A 62 2.12 -8.56 10.88
CA TYR A 62 2.98 -9.29 9.94
C TYR A 62 3.82 -10.37 10.61
N PHE A 63 4.24 -10.20 11.85
CA PHE A 63 4.99 -11.21 12.60
C PHE A 63 4.17 -12.47 12.89
N ILE A 64 2.91 -12.27 13.24
CA ILE A 64 2.06 -13.35 13.77
C ILE A 64 1.26 -14.00 12.64
N GLY A 65 0.97 -13.24 11.57
CA GLY A 65 0.07 -13.65 10.48
C GLY A 65 0.48 -14.93 9.76
N GLY A 66 1.77 -15.14 9.53
CA GLY A 66 2.29 -16.37 8.90
C GLY A 66 1.97 -17.61 9.73
N ALA A 67 2.30 -17.58 11.01
CA ALA A 67 2.07 -18.70 11.94
C ALA A 67 0.57 -19.03 12.14
N ILE A 68 -0.29 -18.02 12.03
CA ILE A 68 -1.75 -18.20 12.09
C ILE A 68 -2.26 -18.81 10.79
N ALA A 69 -1.77 -18.35 9.62
CA ALA A 69 -2.16 -18.86 8.32
C ALA A 69 -1.86 -20.35 8.12
N ASP A 70 -0.84 -20.88 8.80
CA ASP A 70 -0.50 -22.29 8.74
C ASP A 70 -1.47 -23.18 9.53
N ARG A 71 -2.19 -22.60 10.52
CA ARG A 71 -3.12 -23.33 11.39
C ARG A 71 -4.56 -23.31 10.91
N PHE A 72 -4.94 -22.25 10.23
CA PHE A 72 -6.32 -22.03 9.78
C PHE A 72 -6.46 -22.14 8.25
N SER A 73 -7.66 -22.47 7.79
CA SER A 73 -7.93 -22.53 6.36
C SER A 73 -7.97 -21.11 5.74
N PRO A 74 -7.45 -20.93 4.51
CA PRO A 74 -7.55 -19.67 3.80
C PRO A 74 -8.99 -19.17 3.67
N ARG A 75 -9.96 -20.08 3.49
CA ARG A 75 -11.39 -19.76 3.41
C ARG A 75 -11.86 -19.01 4.64
N ILE A 76 -11.62 -19.57 5.83
CA ILE A 76 -12.07 -18.97 7.11
C ILE A 76 -11.33 -17.66 7.34
N MET A 77 -10.01 -17.65 7.13
CA MET A 77 -9.20 -16.46 7.36
C MET A 77 -9.61 -15.29 6.48
N LEU A 78 -9.80 -15.50 5.18
CA LEU A 78 -10.25 -14.47 4.26
C LEU A 78 -11.68 -14.00 4.58
N THR A 79 -12.58 -14.93 4.94
CA THR A 79 -13.94 -14.57 5.36
C THR A 79 -13.93 -13.66 6.57
N VAL A 80 -13.21 -14.04 7.64
CA VAL A 80 -13.09 -13.23 8.87
C VAL A 80 -12.43 -11.88 8.60
N SER A 81 -11.41 -11.85 7.74
CA SER A 81 -10.75 -10.63 7.33
C SER A 81 -11.72 -9.63 6.72
N PHE A 82 -12.45 -10.03 5.68
CA PHE A 82 -13.33 -9.13 4.94
C PHE A 82 -14.58 -8.75 5.72
N ILE A 83 -15.24 -9.70 6.38
CA ILE A 83 -16.41 -9.39 7.20
C ILE A 83 -16.02 -8.52 8.40
N GLY A 84 -14.88 -8.82 9.06
CA GLY A 84 -14.39 -8.04 10.18
C GLY A 84 -14.01 -6.60 9.77
N THR A 85 -13.25 -6.44 8.69
CA THR A 85 -12.86 -5.11 8.19
C THR A 85 -14.08 -4.33 7.72
N GLY A 86 -15.00 -4.97 6.98
CA GLY A 86 -16.23 -4.34 6.53
C GLY A 86 -17.15 -3.92 7.69
N ALA A 87 -17.31 -4.76 8.72
CA ALA A 87 -18.08 -4.41 9.93
C ALA A 87 -17.46 -3.21 10.67
N LEU A 88 -16.14 -3.17 10.81
CA LEU A 88 -15.42 -2.04 11.38
C LEU A 88 -15.59 -0.78 10.52
N GLY A 89 -15.56 -0.89 9.19
CA GLY A 89 -15.84 0.20 8.27
C GLY A 89 -17.28 0.70 8.39
N TRP A 90 -18.24 -0.20 8.52
CA TRP A 90 -19.62 0.15 8.76
C TRP A 90 -19.79 0.94 10.06
N TRP A 91 -19.14 0.48 11.13
CA TRP A 91 -19.10 1.22 12.39
C TRP A 91 -18.42 2.58 12.25
N PHE A 92 -17.28 2.65 11.57
CA PHE A 92 -16.59 3.92 11.30
C PHE A 92 -17.45 4.92 10.52
N SER A 93 -18.34 4.44 9.63
CA SER A 93 -19.23 5.28 8.83
C SER A 93 -20.26 6.08 9.67
N THR A 94 -20.42 5.75 10.95
CA THR A 94 -21.25 6.51 11.90
C THR A 94 -20.52 7.71 12.50
N PHE A 95 -19.25 7.92 12.14
CA PHE A 95 -18.38 8.94 12.68
C PHE A 95 -18.36 8.98 14.22
N PRO A 96 -17.92 7.88 14.85
CA PRO A 96 -17.87 7.78 16.30
C PRO A 96 -16.84 8.75 16.89
N SER A 97 -16.75 8.83 18.22
CA SER A 97 -15.72 9.63 18.89
C SER A 97 -14.30 9.28 18.40
N PHE A 98 -13.38 10.23 18.48
CA PHE A 98 -11.98 10.04 18.06
C PHE A 98 -11.34 8.80 18.67
N ASN A 99 -11.54 8.53 19.97
CA ASN A 99 -10.96 7.36 20.64
C ASN A 99 -11.54 6.05 20.09
N THR A 100 -12.85 6.03 19.80
CA THR A 100 -13.50 4.87 19.17
C THR A 100 -13.01 4.66 17.74
N ALA A 101 -12.88 5.73 16.97
CA ALA A 101 -12.32 5.66 15.61
C ALA A 101 -10.87 5.13 15.64
N ARG A 102 -10.05 5.59 16.59
CA ARG A 102 -8.68 5.08 16.78
C ARG A 102 -8.66 3.58 17.08
N LEU A 103 -9.56 3.10 17.95
CA LEU A 103 -9.72 1.66 18.23
C LEU A 103 -10.12 0.90 16.96
N ILE A 104 -11.06 1.41 16.17
CA ILE A 104 -11.47 0.80 14.90
C ILE A 104 -10.28 0.64 13.96
N PHE A 105 -9.45 1.66 13.79
CA PHE A 105 -8.26 1.60 12.94
C PHE A 105 -7.22 0.58 13.45
N VAL A 106 -7.00 0.50 14.76
CA VAL A 106 -6.16 -0.53 15.38
C VAL A 106 -6.70 -1.94 15.07
N LEU A 107 -8.01 -2.15 15.23
CA LEU A 107 -8.65 -3.44 14.92
C LEU A 107 -8.61 -3.78 13.43
N MET A 108 -8.72 -2.78 12.54
CA MET A 108 -8.50 -2.98 11.09
C MET A 108 -7.07 -3.46 10.80
N GLY A 109 -6.06 -3.05 11.58
CA GLY A 109 -4.68 -3.56 11.45
C GLY A 109 -4.59 -5.06 11.74
N ILE A 110 -5.45 -5.60 12.60
CA ILE A 110 -5.58 -7.03 12.85
C ILE A 110 -6.30 -7.72 11.70
N THR A 111 -7.52 -7.25 11.38
CA THR A 111 -8.40 -7.93 10.43
C THR A 111 -7.87 -7.90 9.00
N SER A 112 -7.17 -6.83 8.58
CA SER A 112 -6.66 -6.69 7.22
C SER A 112 -5.26 -7.28 6.99
N ILE A 113 -4.51 -7.62 8.05
CA ILE A 113 -3.14 -8.15 7.91
C ILE A 113 -3.02 -9.58 8.42
N ILE A 114 -3.34 -9.84 9.70
CA ILE A 114 -3.17 -11.17 10.29
C ILE A 114 -3.93 -12.24 9.52
N THR A 115 -5.19 -11.95 9.22
CA THR A 115 -6.10 -12.93 8.62
C THR A 115 -6.12 -12.88 7.09
N TYR A 116 -5.55 -11.82 6.48
CA TYR A 116 -5.64 -11.62 5.04
C TYR A 116 -4.38 -12.05 4.29
N TRP A 117 -3.23 -11.42 4.56
CA TRP A 117 -2.08 -11.43 3.63
C TRP A 117 -1.56 -12.84 3.33
N SER A 118 -1.23 -13.59 4.37
CA SER A 118 -0.71 -14.96 4.20
C SER A 118 -1.76 -15.92 3.65
N ALA A 119 -3.03 -15.76 4.04
CA ALA A 119 -4.13 -16.57 3.53
C ALA A 119 -4.40 -16.31 2.04
N CYS A 120 -4.33 -15.05 1.60
CA CYS A 120 -4.48 -14.67 0.19
C CYS A 120 -3.37 -15.28 -0.66
N ILE A 121 -2.11 -15.17 -0.23
CA ILE A 121 -0.97 -15.78 -0.93
C ILE A 121 -1.16 -17.31 -1.04
N LYS A 122 -1.54 -17.96 0.06
CA LYS A 122 -1.76 -19.42 0.09
C LYS A 122 -2.90 -19.83 -0.87
N ALA A 123 -4.03 -19.12 -0.82
CA ALA A 123 -5.16 -19.38 -1.71
C ALA A 123 -4.82 -19.15 -3.20
N THR A 124 -4.02 -18.10 -3.49
CA THR A 124 -3.59 -17.78 -4.86
C THR A 124 -2.63 -18.85 -5.40
N ARG A 125 -1.68 -19.31 -4.57
CA ARG A 125 -0.75 -20.39 -4.94
C ARG A 125 -1.46 -21.71 -5.26
N ALA A 126 -2.52 -22.03 -4.52
CA ALA A 126 -3.31 -23.23 -4.72
C ALA A 126 -4.08 -23.27 -6.09
N LEU A 127 -4.13 -22.15 -6.82
CA LEU A 127 -4.84 -22.08 -8.10
C LEU A 127 -4.07 -22.64 -9.30
N GLY A 128 -2.77 -22.94 -9.18
CA GLY A 128 -2.00 -23.46 -10.31
C GLY A 128 -0.67 -24.07 -9.94
N THR A 129 0.01 -24.62 -10.95
CA THR A 129 1.32 -25.25 -10.83
C THR A 129 2.43 -24.23 -10.60
N ALA A 130 3.66 -24.69 -10.30
CA ALA A 130 4.82 -23.81 -10.10
C ALA A 130 5.10 -22.94 -11.33
N GLU A 131 4.92 -23.48 -12.54
CA GLU A 131 5.13 -22.76 -13.80
C GLU A 131 4.09 -21.69 -14.07
N GLU A 132 2.88 -21.84 -13.52
CA GLU A 132 1.78 -20.89 -13.69
C GLU A 132 1.79 -19.74 -12.69
N GLN A 133 2.59 -19.82 -11.61
CA GLN A 133 2.54 -18.85 -10.50
C GLN A 133 2.78 -17.41 -10.97
N GLY A 134 3.78 -17.20 -11.81
CA GLY A 134 4.07 -15.87 -12.34
C GLY A 134 2.88 -15.24 -13.07
N ARG A 135 2.17 -16.05 -13.87
CA ARG A 135 0.97 -15.62 -14.60
C ARG A 135 -0.19 -15.35 -13.66
N ILE A 136 -0.43 -16.22 -12.67
CA ILE A 136 -1.52 -16.08 -11.70
C ILE A 136 -1.36 -14.82 -10.86
N PHE A 137 -0.17 -14.60 -10.26
CA PHE A 137 0.12 -13.39 -9.49
C PHE A 137 0.11 -12.13 -10.35
N GLY A 138 0.60 -12.21 -11.59
CA GLY A 138 0.54 -11.08 -12.53
C GLY A 138 -0.89 -10.66 -12.85
N PHE A 139 -1.80 -11.62 -13.10
CA PHE A 139 -3.23 -11.34 -13.29
C PHE A 139 -3.87 -10.77 -12.02
N GLN A 140 -3.54 -11.32 -10.85
CA GLN A 140 -4.05 -10.82 -9.58
C GLN A 140 -3.69 -9.36 -9.36
N GLU A 141 -2.42 -8.97 -9.56
CA GLU A 141 -1.97 -7.60 -9.40
C GLU A 141 -2.57 -6.64 -10.45
N GLY A 142 -2.70 -7.08 -11.70
CA GLY A 142 -3.34 -6.28 -12.74
C GLY A 142 -4.82 -6.01 -12.45
N LEU A 143 -5.58 -7.03 -12.09
CA LEU A 143 -7.00 -6.92 -11.73
C LEU A 143 -7.21 -6.12 -10.43
N ARG A 144 -6.31 -6.27 -9.47
CA ARG A 144 -6.34 -5.53 -8.21
C ARG A 144 -6.44 -4.03 -8.43
N GLY A 145 -5.58 -3.47 -9.29
CA GLY A 145 -5.58 -2.02 -9.56
C GLY A 145 -6.89 -1.55 -10.19
N VAL A 146 -7.40 -2.30 -11.18
CA VAL A 146 -8.65 -1.96 -11.89
C VAL A 146 -9.85 -2.03 -10.94
N ILE A 147 -9.98 -3.10 -10.16
CA ILE A 147 -11.11 -3.26 -9.23
C ILE A 147 -11.06 -2.19 -8.15
N ASN A 148 -9.87 -1.88 -7.66
CA ASN A 148 -9.65 -0.82 -6.68
C ASN A 148 -10.14 0.53 -7.20
N ALA A 149 -9.78 0.89 -8.43
CA ALA A 149 -10.25 2.10 -9.08
C ALA A 149 -11.78 2.13 -9.22
N ILE A 150 -12.40 1.02 -9.65
CA ILE A 150 -13.87 0.92 -9.79
C ILE A 150 -14.56 1.20 -8.46
N VAL A 151 -14.08 0.60 -7.36
CA VAL A 151 -14.69 0.80 -6.05
C VAL A 151 -14.50 2.23 -5.56
N VAL A 152 -13.30 2.80 -5.71
CA VAL A 152 -13.04 4.18 -5.29
C VAL A 152 -13.86 5.18 -6.11
N PHE A 153 -14.02 4.99 -7.43
CA PHE A 153 -14.91 5.82 -8.23
C PHE A 153 -16.38 5.64 -7.83
N GLY A 154 -16.81 4.42 -7.48
CA GLY A 154 -18.13 4.15 -6.91
C GLY A 154 -18.35 4.88 -5.57
N MET A 155 -17.37 4.85 -4.68
CA MET A 155 -17.38 5.61 -3.43
C MET A 155 -17.47 7.12 -3.68
N THR A 156 -16.69 7.63 -4.67
CA THR A 156 -16.70 9.04 -5.05
C THR A 156 -18.05 9.47 -5.64
N ALA A 157 -18.66 8.63 -6.47
CA ALA A 157 -19.99 8.90 -7.03
C ALA A 157 -21.07 8.93 -5.93
N ALA A 158 -21.00 8.01 -4.97
CA ALA A 158 -21.90 8.02 -3.82
C ALA A 158 -21.69 9.27 -2.95
N TYR A 159 -20.44 9.62 -2.67
CA TYR A 159 -20.14 10.88 -1.99
C TYR A 159 -20.78 12.05 -2.73
N ALA A 160 -20.52 12.20 -4.02
CA ALA A 160 -21.03 13.30 -4.83
C ALA A 160 -22.58 13.39 -4.82
N HIS A 161 -23.26 12.23 -4.89
CA HIS A 161 -24.71 12.18 -4.89
C HIS A 161 -25.30 12.64 -3.55
N PHE A 162 -24.82 12.10 -2.43
CA PHE A 162 -25.37 12.39 -1.12
C PHE A 162 -24.86 13.70 -0.50
N ALA A 163 -23.67 14.16 -0.88
CA ALA A 163 -23.09 15.42 -0.41
C ALA A 163 -23.88 16.66 -0.86
N VAL A 164 -24.67 16.55 -1.93
CA VAL A 164 -25.62 17.62 -2.35
C VAL A 164 -26.58 17.95 -1.22
N THR A 165 -27.03 16.95 -0.46
CA THR A 165 -27.93 17.14 0.68
C THR A 165 -27.17 17.43 1.97
N ASN A 166 -26.11 16.67 2.22
CA ASN A 166 -25.29 16.78 3.42
C ASN A 166 -23.93 16.11 3.19
N GLU A 167 -22.82 16.85 3.37
CA GLU A 167 -21.47 16.35 3.18
C GLU A 167 -21.12 15.17 4.11
N ILE A 168 -21.62 15.18 5.35
CA ILE A 168 -21.43 14.09 6.31
C ILE A 168 -22.11 12.82 5.80
N LEU A 169 -23.34 12.97 5.26
CA LEU A 169 -24.06 11.85 4.66
C LEU A 169 -23.31 11.29 3.45
N GLY A 170 -22.74 12.16 2.61
CA GLY A 170 -21.91 11.77 1.49
C GLY A 170 -20.69 10.97 1.92
N ALA A 171 -19.95 11.45 2.92
CA ALA A 171 -18.79 10.75 3.46
C ALA A 171 -19.18 9.39 4.08
N SER A 172 -20.29 9.35 4.84
CA SER A 172 -20.82 8.09 5.38
C SER A 172 -21.19 7.09 4.28
N ALA A 173 -21.85 7.56 3.21
CA ALA A 173 -22.25 6.71 2.07
C ALA A 173 -21.03 6.10 1.36
N ALA A 174 -20.00 6.89 1.12
CA ALA A 174 -18.74 6.40 0.53
C ALA A 174 -18.11 5.27 1.37
N ILE A 175 -18.02 5.47 2.69
CA ILE A 175 -17.48 4.45 3.61
C ILE A 175 -18.36 3.19 3.60
N LYS A 176 -19.69 3.33 3.64
CA LYS A 176 -20.63 2.21 3.64
C LYS A 176 -20.55 1.37 2.36
N ILE A 177 -20.34 2.00 1.20
CA ILE A 177 -20.13 1.25 -0.06
C ILE A 177 -18.91 0.36 0.06
N CYS A 178 -17.78 0.90 0.50
CA CYS A 178 -16.57 0.09 0.66
C CYS A 178 -16.79 -1.03 1.68
N ALA A 179 -17.38 -0.73 2.82
CA ALA A 179 -17.69 -1.70 3.86
C ALA A 179 -18.65 -2.81 3.37
N ALA A 180 -19.66 -2.44 2.58
CA ALA A 180 -20.59 -3.40 2.00
C ALA A 180 -19.88 -4.34 0.98
N VAL A 181 -18.98 -3.78 0.17
CA VAL A 181 -18.18 -4.58 -0.77
C VAL A 181 -17.23 -5.52 -0.02
N ASP A 182 -16.57 -5.06 1.05
CA ASP A 182 -15.77 -5.95 1.91
C ASP A 182 -16.61 -7.11 2.45
N ILE A 183 -17.77 -6.83 3.05
CA ILE A 183 -18.67 -7.88 3.59
C ILE A 183 -19.10 -8.84 2.48
N LEU A 184 -19.47 -8.32 1.31
CA LEU A 184 -19.86 -9.14 0.16
C LEU A 184 -18.71 -10.07 -0.27
N ILE A 185 -17.49 -9.56 -0.40
CA ILE A 185 -16.31 -10.37 -0.73
C ILE A 185 -16.07 -11.42 0.36
N GLY A 186 -16.24 -11.08 1.63
CA GLY A 186 -16.13 -12.04 2.73
C GLY A 186 -17.12 -13.19 2.60
N VAL A 187 -18.38 -12.90 2.29
CA VAL A 187 -19.41 -13.92 2.04
C VAL A 187 -19.06 -14.76 0.81
N LEU A 188 -18.62 -14.12 -0.29
CA LEU A 188 -18.23 -14.85 -1.50
C LEU A 188 -16.99 -15.74 -1.26
N ASN A 189 -16.01 -15.28 -0.46
CA ASN A 189 -14.87 -16.11 -0.05
C ASN A 189 -15.33 -17.36 0.71
N PHE A 190 -16.29 -17.22 1.63
CA PHE A 190 -16.85 -18.35 2.36
C PHE A 190 -17.52 -19.39 1.43
N ILE A 191 -18.21 -18.93 0.38
CA ILE A 191 -18.95 -19.80 -0.55
C ILE A 191 -18.02 -20.46 -1.57
N PHE A 192 -17.10 -19.69 -2.17
CA PHE A 192 -16.36 -20.11 -3.36
C PHE A 192 -14.96 -20.63 -3.09
N ILE A 193 -14.29 -20.17 -2.03
CA ILE A 193 -12.97 -20.70 -1.67
C ILE A 193 -13.16 -22.05 -0.98
N LYS A 194 -12.51 -23.06 -1.53
CA LYS A 194 -12.51 -24.39 -0.93
C LYS A 194 -11.26 -24.58 -0.08
N ASP A 195 -11.44 -25.29 1.03
CA ASP A 195 -10.32 -25.76 1.81
C ASP A 195 -9.67 -26.92 1.08
N ASP A 196 -8.42 -26.76 0.67
CA ASP A 196 -7.61 -27.88 0.24
C ASP A 196 -7.33 -28.79 1.44
N LYS A 197 -7.34 -30.11 1.21
CA LYS A 197 -6.89 -31.07 2.22
C LYS A 197 -5.49 -30.65 2.64
N LYS A 198 -5.29 -30.45 3.95
CA LYS A 198 -3.98 -30.09 4.54
C LYS A 198 -2.90 -30.95 3.89
N ASP A 199 -1.97 -30.34 3.21
CA ASP A 199 -0.75 -31.02 2.78
C ASP A 199 0.07 -31.25 4.06
N GLU A 200 0.04 -32.47 4.61
CA GLU A 200 0.68 -32.85 5.88
C GLU A 200 2.21 -32.81 5.82
N ARG A 201 2.80 -32.34 4.70
CA ARG A 201 4.23 -32.51 4.40
C ARG A 201 5.13 -31.44 4.99
N GLU A 202 4.63 -30.30 5.41
CA GLU A 202 5.44 -29.27 6.04
C GLU A 202 4.96 -29.01 7.47
N LYS A 203 5.77 -29.40 8.47
CA LYS A 203 5.56 -28.94 9.83
C LYS A 203 5.71 -27.42 9.85
N PRO A 204 4.70 -26.66 10.31
CA PRO A 204 4.80 -25.22 10.37
C PRO A 204 6.01 -24.80 11.23
N GLU A 205 6.85 -23.93 10.70
CA GLU A 205 7.98 -23.36 11.41
C GLU A 205 7.48 -22.67 12.70
N SER A 206 8.11 -22.91 13.83
CA SER A 206 7.68 -22.27 15.07
C SER A 206 7.90 -20.75 15.00
N VAL A 207 7.05 -19.95 15.66
CA VAL A 207 7.18 -18.48 15.71
C VAL A 207 8.59 -18.09 16.20
N ILE A 208 9.18 -18.86 17.10
CA ILE A 208 10.52 -18.64 17.65
C ILE A 208 11.59 -18.86 16.56
N GLU A 209 11.48 -19.91 15.76
CA GLU A 209 12.42 -20.20 14.66
C GLU A 209 12.33 -19.17 13.56
N LEU A 210 11.10 -18.77 13.20
CA LEU A 210 10.82 -17.71 12.24
C LEU A 210 11.43 -16.39 12.70
N THR A 211 11.22 -16.01 13.94
CA THR A 211 11.78 -14.80 14.56
C THR A 211 13.31 -14.84 14.60
N LYS A 212 13.91 -15.97 15.02
CA LYS A 212 15.37 -16.15 14.99
C LYS A 212 15.91 -16.06 13.55
N GLY A 213 15.20 -16.62 12.58
CA GLY A 213 15.57 -16.54 11.15
C GLY A 213 15.56 -15.11 10.62
N LEU A 214 14.55 -14.30 10.98
CA LEU A 214 14.47 -12.88 10.65
C LEU A 214 15.63 -12.09 11.26
N PHE A 215 15.90 -12.26 12.55
CA PHE A 215 17.02 -11.57 13.21
C PHE A 215 18.39 -11.94 12.63
N LYS A 216 18.58 -13.19 12.18
CA LYS A 216 19.81 -13.58 11.47
C LYS A 216 20.00 -12.82 10.16
N CYS A 217 18.92 -12.43 9.48
CA CYS A 217 19.03 -11.63 8.25
C CYS A 217 19.54 -10.20 8.53
N LEU A 218 19.30 -9.65 9.72
CA LEU A 218 19.81 -8.32 10.12
C LEU A 218 21.35 -8.29 10.28
N ALA A 219 21.99 -9.44 10.43
CA ALA A 219 23.44 -9.54 10.45
C ALA A 219 24.08 -9.34 9.06
N ILE A 220 23.28 -9.33 7.99
CA ILE A 220 23.75 -9.13 6.61
C ILE A 220 23.75 -7.61 6.31
N PRO A 221 24.93 -6.95 6.12
CA PRO A 221 24.99 -5.49 5.94
C PRO A 221 24.13 -4.97 4.78
N ARG A 222 24.04 -5.74 3.68
CA ARG A 222 23.24 -5.37 2.50
C ARG A 222 21.73 -5.30 2.80
N VAL A 223 21.25 -6.07 3.78
CA VAL A 223 19.84 -6.02 4.20
C VAL A 223 19.49 -4.63 4.73
N TRP A 224 20.40 -3.94 5.41
CA TRP A 224 20.16 -2.58 5.89
C TRP A 224 20.07 -1.55 4.74
N LEU A 225 20.84 -1.76 3.64
CA LEU A 225 20.69 -0.92 2.45
C LEU A 225 19.31 -1.14 1.79
N LEU A 226 18.87 -2.40 1.69
CA LEU A 226 17.54 -2.73 1.16
C LEU A 226 16.42 -2.16 2.06
N VAL A 227 16.54 -2.31 3.37
CA VAL A 227 15.61 -1.70 4.35
C VAL A 227 15.56 -0.18 4.17
N GLY A 228 16.71 0.48 4.07
CA GLY A 228 16.79 1.94 3.89
C GLY A 228 16.16 2.41 2.57
N ILE A 229 16.38 1.68 1.46
CA ILE A 229 15.76 1.95 0.16
C ILE A 229 14.23 1.84 0.28
N ILE A 230 13.73 0.76 0.87
CA ILE A 230 12.28 0.54 1.02
C ILE A 230 11.68 1.57 1.98
N PHE A 231 12.32 1.86 3.11
CA PHE A 231 11.89 2.88 4.06
C PHE A 231 11.74 4.26 3.39
N SER A 232 12.76 4.67 2.63
CA SER A 232 12.76 5.95 1.92
C SER A 232 11.69 5.99 0.82
N ALA A 233 11.61 4.94 0.00
CA ALA A 233 10.60 4.83 -1.05
C ALA A 233 9.17 4.78 -0.49
N TYR A 234 8.98 4.11 0.64
CA TYR A 234 7.67 3.98 1.27
C TYR A 234 7.23 5.30 1.94
N SER A 235 8.16 6.05 2.52
CA SER A 235 7.90 7.42 2.98
C SER A 235 7.34 8.30 1.86
N VAL A 236 7.99 8.28 0.68
CA VAL A 236 7.53 9.02 -0.50
C VAL A 236 6.15 8.54 -0.95
N TYR A 237 5.92 7.22 -0.98
CA TYR A 237 4.65 6.62 -1.36
C TYR A 237 3.48 7.05 -0.47
N GLY A 238 3.67 7.10 0.84
CA GLY A 238 2.65 7.54 1.78
C GLY A 238 2.35 9.04 1.65
N LEU A 239 3.38 9.86 1.41
CA LEU A 239 3.23 11.31 1.35
C LEU A 239 2.62 11.82 0.05
N ILE A 240 2.80 11.14 -1.07
CA ILE A 240 2.19 11.55 -2.34
C ILE A 240 0.64 11.56 -2.26
N GLY A 241 0.07 10.78 -1.37
CA GLY A 241 -1.38 10.77 -1.12
C GLY A 241 -1.94 12.09 -0.58
N TYR A 242 -1.10 12.96 0.00
CA TYR A 242 -1.55 14.28 0.46
C TYR A 242 -1.73 15.31 -0.66
N VAL A 243 -1.30 15.02 -1.90
CA VAL A 243 -1.42 15.95 -3.02
C VAL A 243 -2.88 16.25 -3.36
N ASN A 244 -3.78 15.27 -3.28
CA ASN A 244 -5.20 15.50 -3.50
C ASN A 244 -5.77 16.46 -2.45
N THR A 245 -5.45 16.28 -1.17
CA THR A 245 -5.85 17.19 -0.08
C THR A 245 -5.25 18.59 -0.29
N TYR A 246 -3.99 18.67 -0.70
CA TYR A 246 -3.33 19.94 -1.02
C TYR A 246 -4.02 20.68 -2.17
N ALA A 247 -4.39 19.96 -3.22
CA ALA A 247 -5.11 20.51 -4.37
C ALA A 247 -6.52 21.02 -3.97
N VAL A 248 -7.22 20.29 -3.09
CA VAL A 248 -8.53 20.71 -2.57
C VAL A 248 -8.41 21.96 -1.70
N ASN A 249 -7.49 21.96 -0.73
CA ASN A 249 -7.40 23.02 0.26
C ASN A 249 -6.81 24.32 -0.28
N TYR A 250 -5.93 24.27 -1.30
CA TYR A 250 -5.13 25.42 -1.71
C TYR A 250 -5.19 25.75 -3.20
N TYR A 251 -5.70 24.88 -4.04
CA TYR A 251 -5.78 25.12 -5.49
C TYR A 251 -7.21 25.10 -6.04
N GLY A 252 -8.22 25.13 -5.16
CA GLY A 252 -9.62 25.26 -5.56
C GLY A 252 -10.21 24.01 -6.20
N LEU A 253 -9.58 22.84 -6.04
CA LEU A 253 -10.16 21.59 -6.51
C LEU A 253 -11.36 21.24 -5.63
N SER A 254 -12.49 20.80 -6.22
CA SER A 254 -13.63 20.35 -5.42
C SER A 254 -13.30 19.06 -4.65
N ALA A 255 -13.95 18.84 -3.51
CA ALA A 255 -13.76 17.63 -2.70
C ALA A 255 -14.03 16.35 -3.49
N THR A 256 -15.04 16.35 -4.37
CA THR A 256 -15.34 15.22 -5.27
C THR A 256 -14.21 15.00 -6.29
N ALA A 257 -13.69 16.07 -6.91
CA ALA A 257 -12.58 15.95 -7.85
C ALA A 257 -11.28 15.50 -7.16
N GLY A 258 -11.05 15.93 -5.91
CA GLY A 258 -9.94 15.46 -5.08
C GLY A 258 -10.02 13.95 -4.80
N SER A 259 -11.19 13.43 -4.47
CA SER A 259 -11.41 11.99 -4.28
C SER A 259 -11.20 11.20 -5.58
N ALA A 260 -11.71 11.70 -6.71
CA ALA A 260 -11.48 11.09 -8.02
C ALA A 260 -9.99 11.09 -8.38
N LEU A 261 -9.27 12.19 -8.10
CA LEU A 261 -7.82 12.29 -8.29
C LEU A 261 -7.08 11.25 -7.42
N GLY A 262 -7.49 11.08 -6.15
CA GLY A 262 -6.99 10.01 -5.29
C GLY A 262 -7.22 8.61 -5.88
N GLY A 263 -8.37 8.39 -6.52
CA GLY A 263 -8.71 7.13 -7.19
C GLY A 263 -7.84 6.82 -8.42
N THR A 264 -7.32 7.83 -9.14
CA THR A 264 -6.47 7.63 -10.31
C THR A 264 -5.16 6.91 -9.99
N ARG A 265 -4.68 6.99 -8.73
CA ARG A 265 -3.46 6.29 -8.30
C ARG A 265 -3.53 4.79 -8.54
N TYR A 266 -4.70 4.19 -8.43
CA TYR A 266 -4.88 2.74 -8.63
C TYR A 266 -4.80 2.34 -10.10
N LEU A 267 -5.28 3.20 -11.01
CA LEU A 267 -5.10 3.00 -12.46
C LEU A 267 -3.62 3.14 -12.84
N LEU A 268 -2.93 4.13 -12.28
CA LEU A 268 -1.52 4.40 -12.58
C LEU A 268 -0.57 3.40 -11.90
N GLN A 269 -1.03 2.62 -10.92
CA GLN A 269 -0.24 1.56 -10.30
C GLN A 269 0.26 0.54 -11.34
N GLY A 270 -0.63 0.07 -12.20
CA GLY A 270 -0.28 -0.85 -13.27
C GLY A 270 0.65 -0.21 -14.30
N VAL A 271 0.34 1.01 -14.72
CA VAL A 271 1.12 1.76 -15.72
C VAL A 271 2.56 1.98 -15.23
N GLY A 272 2.74 2.51 -14.03
CA GLY A 272 4.06 2.77 -13.44
C GLY A 272 4.86 1.48 -13.23
N GLY A 273 4.21 0.41 -12.76
CA GLY A 273 4.84 -0.89 -12.60
C GLY A 273 5.34 -1.50 -13.91
N ILE A 274 4.52 -1.45 -14.98
CA ILE A 274 4.89 -1.94 -16.32
C ILE A 274 6.04 -1.10 -16.89
N ILE A 275 5.95 0.22 -16.83
CA ILE A 275 7.02 1.12 -17.31
C ILE A 275 8.32 0.82 -16.56
N GLY A 276 8.28 0.71 -15.23
CA GLY A 276 9.44 0.37 -14.40
C GLY A 276 10.06 -0.97 -14.79
N GLY A 277 9.25 -2.00 -15.02
CA GLY A 277 9.70 -3.33 -15.46
C GLY A 277 10.37 -3.29 -16.84
N ILE A 278 9.70 -2.71 -17.85
CA ILE A 278 10.25 -2.60 -19.22
C ILE A 278 11.57 -1.81 -19.23
N LEU A 279 11.64 -0.73 -18.45
CA LEU A 279 12.88 0.05 -18.36
C LEU A 279 14.00 -0.76 -17.68
N ALA A 280 13.68 -1.52 -16.63
CA ALA A 280 14.67 -2.36 -15.95
C ALA A 280 15.24 -3.43 -16.87
N ASP A 281 14.39 -4.06 -17.70
CA ASP A 281 14.81 -5.05 -18.69
C ASP A 281 15.67 -4.42 -19.80
N LYS A 282 15.27 -3.25 -20.33
CA LYS A 282 16.05 -2.55 -21.38
C LYS A 282 17.42 -2.06 -20.91
N ILE A 283 17.50 -1.60 -19.65
CA ILE A 283 18.73 -1.03 -19.08
C ILE A 283 19.59 -2.12 -18.42
N HIS A 284 19.04 -3.35 -18.29
CA HIS A 284 19.65 -4.47 -17.57
C HIS A 284 20.08 -4.07 -16.14
N SER A 285 19.30 -3.21 -15.47
CA SER A 285 19.59 -2.77 -14.09
C SER A 285 18.36 -2.23 -13.38
N ARG A 286 17.78 -3.02 -12.51
CA ARG A 286 16.65 -2.66 -11.64
C ARG A 286 17.01 -1.50 -10.71
N ILE A 287 18.24 -1.51 -10.16
CA ILE A 287 18.72 -0.47 -9.23
C ILE A 287 18.83 0.90 -9.90
N LYS A 288 19.26 0.97 -11.18
CA LYS A 288 19.32 2.25 -11.90
C LYS A 288 17.93 2.82 -12.14
N VAL A 289 16.97 1.99 -12.55
CA VAL A 289 15.58 2.43 -12.75
C VAL A 289 14.97 2.95 -11.45
N LEU A 290 15.19 2.22 -10.36
CA LEU A 290 14.75 2.66 -9.03
C LEU A 290 15.38 4.02 -8.66
N GLY A 291 16.68 4.16 -8.79
CA GLY A 291 17.41 5.39 -8.48
C GLY A 291 16.98 6.58 -9.36
N TRP A 292 16.79 6.39 -10.67
CA TRP A 292 16.33 7.46 -11.57
C TRP A 292 14.88 7.86 -11.28
N SER A 293 14.01 6.90 -11.01
CA SER A 293 12.62 7.18 -10.62
C SER A 293 12.56 7.93 -9.28
N ALA A 294 13.41 7.57 -8.31
CA ALA A 294 13.54 8.29 -7.05
C ALA A 294 14.08 9.72 -7.25
N ALA A 295 15.03 9.92 -8.16
CA ALA A 295 15.52 11.27 -8.50
C ALA A 295 14.42 12.13 -9.14
N GLY A 296 13.64 11.56 -10.06
CA GLY A 296 12.45 12.21 -10.63
C GLY A 296 11.43 12.59 -9.56
N LEU A 297 11.21 11.74 -8.55
CA LEU A 297 10.33 12.04 -7.42
C LEU A 297 10.88 13.19 -6.57
N ALA A 298 12.19 13.24 -6.31
CA ALA A 298 12.79 14.36 -5.60
C ALA A 298 12.52 15.69 -6.31
N ILE A 299 12.69 15.72 -7.65
CA ILE A 299 12.36 16.89 -8.48
C ILE A 299 10.86 17.21 -8.37
N SER A 300 9.98 16.22 -8.49
CA SER A 300 8.52 16.39 -8.37
C SER A 300 8.13 17.04 -7.04
N PHE A 301 8.72 16.62 -5.91
CA PHE A 301 8.42 17.23 -4.61
C PHE A 301 9.04 18.63 -4.45
N VAL A 302 10.21 18.90 -5.02
CA VAL A 302 10.76 20.26 -5.07
C VAL A 302 9.84 21.19 -5.86
N LEU A 303 9.23 20.72 -6.96
CA LEU A 303 8.24 21.49 -7.71
C LEU A 303 7.05 21.91 -6.84
N TYR A 304 6.52 21.04 -5.96
CA TYR A 304 5.45 21.42 -5.03
C TYR A 304 5.89 22.48 -4.00
N ILE A 305 7.18 22.54 -3.62
CA ILE A 305 7.69 23.55 -2.69
C ILE A 305 7.76 24.93 -3.33
N ILE A 306 8.24 24.99 -4.59
CA ILE A 306 8.47 26.24 -5.30
C ILE A 306 7.21 26.78 -6.02
N LEU A 307 6.24 25.89 -6.32
CA LEU A 307 5.02 26.30 -7.00
C LEU A 307 4.20 27.24 -6.11
N PRO A 308 3.83 28.45 -6.59
CA PRO A 308 3.01 29.35 -5.81
C PRO A 308 1.60 28.77 -5.63
N VAL A 309 1.01 29.05 -4.46
CA VAL A 309 -0.37 28.65 -4.15
C VAL A 309 -1.32 29.57 -4.94
N ASN A 310 -1.83 29.07 -6.07
CA ASN A 310 -2.76 29.78 -6.93
C ASN A 310 -3.68 28.76 -7.66
N ALA A 311 -4.98 29.00 -7.59
CA ALA A 311 -5.98 28.12 -8.22
C ALA A 311 -5.76 27.93 -9.74
N SER A 312 -5.21 28.91 -10.44
CA SER A 312 -4.87 28.78 -11.88
C SER A 312 -3.82 27.71 -12.18
N LEU A 313 -3.04 27.28 -11.16
CA LEU A 313 -1.98 26.28 -11.28
C LEU A 313 -2.44 24.85 -10.90
N VAL A 314 -3.74 24.64 -10.66
CA VAL A 314 -4.28 23.31 -10.31
C VAL A 314 -3.92 22.24 -11.35
N ALA A 315 -3.92 22.59 -12.64
CA ALA A 315 -3.53 21.68 -13.71
C ALA A 315 -2.06 21.23 -13.59
N ALA A 316 -1.16 22.16 -13.25
CA ALA A 316 0.26 21.84 -13.02
C ALA A 316 0.45 20.89 -11.82
N VAL A 317 -0.31 21.10 -10.73
CA VAL A 317 -0.32 20.22 -9.54
C VAL A 317 -0.79 18.81 -9.93
N ILE A 318 -1.88 18.71 -10.72
CA ILE A 318 -2.43 17.41 -11.17
C ILE A 318 -1.44 16.69 -12.10
N ILE A 319 -0.85 17.39 -13.08
CA ILE A 319 0.13 16.79 -14.00
C ILE A 319 1.35 16.27 -13.21
N ASN A 320 1.89 17.08 -12.30
CA ASN A 320 3.02 16.67 -11.45
C ASN A 320 2.65 15.46 -10.57
N PHE A 321 1.40 15.39 -10.07
CA PHE A 321 0.89 14.25 -9.32
C PHE A 321 0.86 12.97 -10.16
N VAL A 322 0.33 13.04 -11.38
CA VAL A 322 0.28 11.90 -12.31
C VAL A 322 1.69 11.39 -12.63
N ILE A 323 2.63 12.30 -12.92
CA ILE A 323 4.04 11.94 -13.14
C ILE A 323 4.63 11.29 -11.88
N GLY A 324 4.40 11.88 -10.71
CA GLY A 324 4.86 11.35 -9.42
C GLY A 324 4.31 9.96 -9.14
N LEU A 325 3.03 9.69 -9.48
CA LEU A 325 2.44 8.35 -9.33
C LEU A 325 3.11 7.32 -10.25
N VAL A 326 3.36 7.64 -11.50
CA VAL A 326 4.07 6.73 -12.41
C VAL A 326 5.46 6.42 -11.88
N LEU A 327 6.20 7.43 -11.41
CA LEU A 327 7.54 7.26 -10.87
C LEU A 327 7.55 6.43 -9.58
N ILE A 328 6.63 6.68 -8.63
CA ILE A 328 6.62 5.92 -7.37
C ILE A 328 6.22 4.46 -7.59
N TYR A 329 5.34 4.17 -8.55
CA TYR A 329 5.00 2.79 -8.86
C TYR A 329 6.10 2.09 -9.66
N ALA A 330 6.90 2.81 -10.46
CA ALA A 330 8.13 2.29 -11.03
C ALA A 330 9.15 1.92 -9.94
N VAL A 331 9.32 2.75 -8.90
CA VAL A 331 10.15 2.42 -7.73
C VAL A 331 9.62 1.17 -7.02
N ARG A 332 8.31 1.12 -6.76
CA ARG A 332 7.68 0.01 -6.02
C ARG A 332 7.77 -1.33 -6.74
N SER A 333 7.74 -1.34 -8.06
CA SER A 333 7.89 -2.57 -8.83
C SER A 333 9.30 -3.17 -8.72
N GLN A 334 10.30 -2.37 -8.38
CA GLN A 334 11.71 -2.80 -8.34
C GLN A 334 12.23 -3.11 -6.93
N TYR A 335 11.71 -2.48 -5.86
CA TYR A 335 12.39 -2.50 -4.56
C TYR A 335 12.47 -3.88 -3.87
N PHE A 336 11.62 -4.84 -4.25
CA PHE A 336 11.80 -6.24 -3.84
C PHE A 336 12.59 -7.05 -4.87
N ALA A 337 12.51 -6.67 -6.16
CA ALA A 337 13.23 -7.35 -7.21
C ALA A 337 14.77 -7.15 -7.12
N ILE A 338 15.22 -6.03 -6.54
CA ILE A 338 16.66 -5.77 -6.32
C ILE A 338 17.31 -6.67 -5.25
N HIS A 339 16.57 -7.51 -4.52
CA HIS A 339 17.15 -8.45 -3.56
C HIS A 339 18.07 -9.46 -4.24
N GLU A 340 17.69 -9.93 -5.43
CA GLU A 340 18.52 -10.80 -6.26
C GLU A 340 19.80 -10.09 -6.69
N ASP A 341 19.68 -8.85 -7.21
CA ASP A 341 20.82 -8.03 -7.63
C ASP A 341 21.78 -7.74 -6.45
N ALA A 342 21.24 -7.63 -5.23
CA ALA A 342 22.00 -7.46 -4.00
C ALA A 342 22.73 -8.74 -3.53
N GLY A 343 22.61 -9.85 -4.27
CA GLY A 343 23.24 -11.12 -3.92
C GLY A 343 22.63 -11.80 -2.70
N ILE A 344 21.33 -11.58 -2.45
CA ILE A 344 20.58 -12.29 -1.41
C ILE A 344 20.26 -13.69 -1.95
N PRO A 345 20.70 -14.77 -1.31
CA PRO A 345 20.38 -16.13 -1.73
C PRO A 345 18.87 -16.37 -1.76
N MET A 346 18.40 -17.10 -2.78
CA MET A 346 16.96 -17.38 -2.99
C MET A 346 16.29 -17.97 -1.75
N GLU A 347 16.99 -18.87 -1.04
CA GLU A 347 16.54 -19.51 0.20
C GLU A 347 16.24 -18.50 1.34
N LYS A 348 16.95 -17.36 1.35
CA LYS A 348 16.78 -16.28 2.33
C LYS A 348 15.88 -15.16 1.85
N SER A 349 15.53 -15.13 0.56
CA SER A 349 14.78 -14.03 -0.07
C SER A 349 13.47 -13.74 0.64
N GLY A 350 12.71 -14.78 1.01
CA GLY A 350 11.44 -14.61 1.74
C GLY A 350 11.62 -13.96 3.11
N ARG A 351 12.63 -14.38 3.87
CA ARG A 351 12.93 -13.81 5.21
C ARG A 351 13.46 -12.38 5.11
N VAL A 352 14.32 -12.13 4.12
CA VAL A 352 14.84 -10.77 3.85
C VAL A 352 13.70 -9.85 3.41
N SER A 353 12.81 -10.29 2.52
CA SER A 353 11.62 -9.51 2.13
C SER A 353 10.72 -9.23 3.34
N GLY A 354 10.54 -10.19 4.24
CA GLY A 354 9.78 -10.00 5.48
C GLY A 354 10.38 -8.92 6.37
N ILE A 355 11.69 -8.96 6.64
CA ILE A 355 12.36 -7.94 7.47
C ILE A 355 12.38 -6.57 6.79
N CYS A 356 12.58 -6.54 5.47
CA CYS A 356 12.55 -5.33 4.67
C CYS A 356 11.17 -4.68 4.67
N SER A 357 10.10 -5.48 4.58
CA SER A 357 8.72 -4.95 4.69
C SER A 357 8.46 -4.42 6.09
N MET A 358 8.84 -5.18 7.11
CA MET A 358 8.60 -4.82 8.50
C MET A 358 9.26 -3.50 8.88
N LEU A 359 10.55 -3.35 8.60
CA LEU A 359 11.31 -2.14 8.93
C LEU A 359 11.07 -1.03 7.89
N GLY A 360 10.94 -1.39 6.61
CA GLY A 360 10.74 -0.45 5.53
C GLY A 360 9.38 0.26 5.54
N TYR A 361 8.34 -0.36 6.13
CA TYR A 361 7.00 0.25 6.24
C TYR A 361 6.77 1.00 7.56
N THR A 362 7.76 1.05 8.43
CA THR A 362 7.66 1.80 9.70
C THR A 362 7.40 3.31 9.55
N PRO A 363 7.67 4.01 8.41
CA PRO A 363 7.23 5.39 8.25
C PRO A 363 5.76 5.61 8.54
N ASP A 364 4.88 4.69 8.17
CA ASP A 364 3.43 4.80 8.43
C ASP A 364 3.09 4.89 9.93
N MET A 365 3.96 4.41 10.81
CA MET A 365 3.72 4.43 12.26
C MET A 365 3.85 5.85 12.86
N PHE A 366 4.64 6.75 12.26
CA PHE A 366 4.92 8.08 12.84
C PHE A 366 4.76 9.23 11.85
N MET A 367 5.00 8.99 10.56
CA MET A 367 5.08 10.03 9.54
C MET A 367 3.78 10.82 9.42
N TYR A 368 2.64 10.16 9.49
CA TYR A 368 1.33 10.82 9.34
C TYR A 368 1.01 11.72 10.52
N VAL A 369 1.44 11.36 11.74
CA VAL A 369 1.28 12.21 12.93
C VAL A 369 2.18 13.45 12.80
N LEU A 370 3.44 13.24 12.40
CA LEU A 370 4.40 14.32 12.20
C LEU A 370 3.89 15.33 11.16
N VAL A 371 3.47 14.84 10.00
CA VAL A 371 2.95 15.66 8.91
C VAL A 371 1.65 16.36 9.32
N GLY A 372 0.74 15.65 10.00
CA GLY A 372 -0.50 16.22 10.51
C GLY A 372 -0.23 17.39 11.47
N SER A 373 0.71 17.23 12.39
CA SER A 373 1.08 18.29 13.32
C SER A 373 1.70 19.51 12.61
N TRP A 374 2.49 19.30 11.54
CA TRP A 374 2.98 20.41 10.73
C TRP A 374 1.86 21.17 10.01
N MET A 375 0.86 20.44 9.47
CA MET A 375 -0.29 21.03 8.80
C MET A 375 -1.15 21.84 9.78
N ASP A 376 -1.39 21.33 10.99
CA ASP A 376 -2.14 22.02 12.02
C ASP A 376 -1.42 23.30 12.50
N LYS A 377 -0.09 23.23 12.68
CA LYS A 377 0.70 24.34 13.21
C LYS A 377 1.03 25.41 12.18
N TYR A 378 1.28 25.02 10.92
CA TYR A 378 1.85 25.91 9.90
C TYR A 378 0.95 26.04 8.65
N GLY A 379 -0.21 25.41 8.58
CA GLY A 379 -1.13 25.47 7.45
C GLY A 379 -0.48 25.10 6.11
N ALA A 380 -0.54 26.00 5.13
CA ALA A 380 0.08 25.78 3.82
C ALA A 380 1.59 25.52 3.88
N SER A 381 2.30 26.16 4.83
CA SER A 381 3.74 25.93 5.05
C SER A 381 4.00 24.53 5.60
N GLY A 382 3.07 23.93 6.34
CA GLY A 382 3.13 22.54 6.78
C GLY A 382 3.15 21.55 5.62
N PHE A 383 2.40 21.83 4.54
CA PHE A 383 2.50 21.04 3.30
C PHE A 383 3.87 21.21 2.63
N LYS A 384 4.46 22.40 2.61
CA LYS A 384 5.83 22.58 2.09
C LYS A 384 6.88 21.80 2.89
N MET A 385 6.72 21.72 4.22
CA MET A 385 7.56 20.86 5.06
C MET A 385 7.36 19.38 4.74
N THR A 386 6.14 18.96 4.45
CA THR A 386 5.82 17.58 4.00
C THR A 386 6.51 17.27 2.68
N TRP A 387 6.47 18.19 1.73
CA TRP A 387 7.16 18.02 0.44
C TRP A 387 8.68 18.03 0.58
N ALA A 388 9.23 18.83 1.49
CA ALA A 388 10.66 18.81 1.80
C ALA A 388 11.08 17.47 2.41
N TYR A 389 10.32 16.93 3.35
CA TYR A 389 10.56 15.58 3.89
C TYR A 389 10.51 14.50 2.79
N ALA A 390 9.52 14.56 1.90
CA ALA A 390 9.40 13.62 0.79
C ALA A 390 10.56 13.74 -0.22
N ALA A 391 10.99 14.98 -0.53
CA ALA A 391 12.15 15.22 -1.38
C ALA A 391 13.45 14.66 -0.77
N VAL A 392 13.67 14.90 0.53
CA VAL A 392 14.82 14.36 1.27
C VAL A 392 14.78 12.82 1.27
N ALA A 393 13.62 12.20 1.54
CA ALA A 393 13.47 10.75 1.50
C ALA A 393 13.78 10.19 0.10
N ALA A 394 13.32 10.86 -0.96
CA ALA A 394 13.65 10.47 -2.33
C ALA A 394 15.15 10.58 -2.62
N VAL A 395 15.82 11.65 -2.18
CA VAL A 395 17.28 11.81 -2.32
C VAL A 395 18.03 10.73 -1.54
N VAL A 396 17.62 10.42 -0.31
CA VAL A 396 18.20 9.32 0.48
C VAL A 396 18.05 7.99 -0.27
N CYS A 397 16.90 7.73 -0.88
CA CYS A 397 16.69 6.54 -1.72
C CYS A 397 17.70 6.48 -2.87
N VAL A 398 17.95 7.59 -3.58
CA VAL A 398 18.96 7.68 -4.65
C VAL A 398 20.35 7.35 -4.10
N ILE A 399 20.74 7.96 -2.98
CA ILE A 399 22.06 7.74 -2.36
C ILE A 399 22.24 6.26 -2.01
N LEU A 400 21.23 5.64 -1.38
CA LEU A 400 21.30 4.22 -1.01
C LEU A 400 21.39 3.31 -2.23
N CYS A 401 20.69 3.64 -3.33
CA CYS A 401 20.82 2.92 -4.60
C CYS A 401 22.24 3.03 -5.18
N LEU A 402 22.86 4.21 -5.12
CA LEU A 402 24.25 4.42 -5.57
C LEU A 402 25.24 3.63 -4.70
N VAL A 403 25.04 3.62 -3.38
CA VAL A 403 25.87 2.83 -2.45
C VAL A 403 25.72 1.34 -2.76
N LEU A 404 24.51 0.84 -2.90
CA LEU A 404 24.26 -0.58 -3.21
C LEU A 404 24.87 -0.98 -4.56
N SER A 405 24.71 -0.15 -5.59
CA SER A 405 25.36 -0.36 -6.90
C SER A 405 26.90 -0.47 -6.80
N ARG A 406 27.53 0.37 -5.98
CA ARG A 406 28.99 0.31 -5.77
C ARG A 406 29.42 -0.97 -5.05
N VAL A 407 28.64 -1.40 -4.04
CA VAL A 407 28.90 -2.64 -3.31
C VAL A 407 28.84 -3.83 -4.24
N ILE A 408 27.80 -3.92 -5.08
CA ILE A 408 27.62 -5.02 -6.05
C ILE A 408 28.78 -5.04 -7.07
N LYS A 409 29.15 -3.88 -7.62
CA LYS A 409 30.26 -3.78 -8.56
C LYS A 409 31.58 -4.26 -7.97
N LYS A 410 31.89 -3.84 -6.73
CA LYS A 410 33.11 -4.24 -6.03
C LYS A 410 33.17 -5.75 -5.78
N ASP A 411 32.02 -6.40 -5.55
CA ASP A 411 32.00 -7.84 -5.34
C ASP A 411 32.15 -8.61 -6.65
N ALA A 412 31.58 -8.09 -7.75
CA ALA A 412 31.79 -8.67 -9.08
C ALA A 412 33.26 -8.58 -9.49
N GLU A 413 33.96 -7.46 -9.21
CA GLU A 413 35.39 -7.30 -9.46
C GLU A 413 36.24 -8.28 -8.64
N LYS A 414 35.88 -8.53 -7.38
CA LYS A 414 36.56 -9.51 -6.52
C LYS A 414 36.34 -10.96 -6.94
N ALA A 415 35.19 -11.28 -7.54
CA ALA A 415 34.88 -12.61 -8.01
C ALA A 415 35.54 -12.92 -9.36
N SER A 416 35.97 -11.89 -10.10
CA SER A 416 36.69 -12.00 -11.38
C SER A 416 38.21 -11.92 -11.25
N ALA A 417 38.73 -11.54 -10.09
CA ALA A 417 40.15 -11.52 -9.73
C ALA A 417 40.56 -12.79 -8.98
#